data_36418a939216d85069b95ea7dabb8d16
#
_entry.id   36418a939216d85069b95ea7dabb8d16
#
_cell.length_a   1.000
_cell.length_b   1.000
_cell.length_c   1.000
_cell.angle_alpha   90.00
_cell.angle_beta   90.00
_cell.angle_gamma   90.00
#
_symmetry.space_group_name_H-M   'P 1'
#
loop_
_entity.id
_entity.type
_entity.pdbx_description
1 polymer ?
#
loop_
_entity_poly.entity_id
_entity_poly.type
_entity_poly.pdbx_seq_one_letter_code
_entity_poly.pdbx_strand_id
1 'polypeptide(L)'
;MASFRIEGGHRLEGTIVPQGAKNEVLQVVCATLLTADEVVVENVPDIVDVNQLIALLRDMGVRVEHRSEGVYAFCAAQVNLDFLCSEDFMLRCSRLRGSVMLVGPLLARFGRALISRPGGDRIGRRRLDTHFRGLELSLIHI
;
A
#
# COMPACT_ATOMS: atom_id res chain seq x y z
N MET A 1 18.98 -18.41 8.64
CA MET A 1 19.21 -17.49 7.49
C MET A 1 19.05 -18.29 6.22
N ALA A 2 18.30 -17.80 5.24
CA ALA A 2 18.30 -18.39 3.90
C ALA A 2 19.58 -17.98 3.18
N SER A 3 20.20 -18.90 2.44
CA SER A 3 21.40 -18.64 1.65
C SER A 3 21.16 -19.07 0.20
N PHE A 4 21.76 -18.35 -0.72
CA PHE A 4 21.76 -18.70 -2.14
C PHE A 4 23.14 -19.25 -2.52
N ARG A 5 23.16 -20.36 -3.23
CA ARG A 5 24.35 -20.87 -3.90
C ARG A 5 24.21 -20.58 -5.39
N ILE A 6 25.14 -19.83 -5.96
CA ILE A 6 25.12 -19.42 -7.37
C ILE A 6 26.27 -20.08 -8.09
N GLU A 7 25.97 -20.82 -9.12
CA GLU A 7 26.96 -21.38 -10.04
C GLU A 7 26.90 -20.61 -11.37
N GLY A 8 27.98 -19.97 -11.74
CA GLY A 8 28.13 -19.25 -13.00
C GLY A 8 28.66 -20.13 -14.13
N GLY A 9 28.90 -19.55 -15.31
CA GLY A 9 29.50 -20.22 -16.47
C GLY A 9 28.48 -20.96 -17.38
N HIS A 10 27.20 -20.92 -17.07
CA HIS A 10 26.16 -21.49 -17.92
C HIS A 10 25.53 -20.44 -18.84
N ARG A 11 25.27 -20.79 -20.10
CA ARG A 11 24.48 -19.97 -21.01
C ARG A 11 23.03 -19.97 -20.51
N LEU A 12 22.49 -18.78 -20.30
CA LEU A 12 21.07 -18.61 -19.94
C LEU A 12 20.24 -18.53 -21.22
N GLU A 13 19.19 -19.35 -21.30
CA GLU A 13 18.24 -19.37 -22.39
C GLU A 13 16.84 -19.66 -21.83
N GLY A 14 15.84 -18.86 -22.23
CA GLY A 14 14.46 -19.02 -21.76
C GLY A 14 13.70 -17.72 -21.78
N THR A 15 12.42 -17.81 -21.39
CA THR A 15 11.52 -16.66 -21.24
C THR A 15 11.28 -16.38 -19.77
N ILE A 16 11.43 -15.13 -19.36
CA ILE A 16 11.08 -14.66 -18.03
C ILE A 16 9.82 -13.80 -18.13
N VAL A 17 8.79 -14.16 -17.38
CA VAL A 17 7.58 -13.35 -17.21
C VAL A 17 7.71 -12.60 -15.89
N PRO A 18 7.87 -11.27 -15.89
CA PRO A 18 7.97 -10.50 -14.65
C PRO A 18 6.61 -10.46 -13.94
N GLN A 19 6.61 -10.59 -12.63
CA GLN A 19 5.44 -10.30 -11.81
C GLN A 19 5.25 -8.78 -11.64
N GLY A 20 4.07 -8.36 -11.15
CA GLY A 20 3.76 -6.97 -10.89
C GLY A 20 4.75 -6.27 -9.96
N ALA A 21 4.95 -4.97 -10.17
CA ALA A 21 5.89 -4.17 -9.41
C ALA A 21 5.33 -3.82 -8.02
N LYS A 22 6.04 -4.22 -6.95
CA LYS A 22 5.63 -3.94 -5.56
C LYS A 22 5.29 -2.46 -5.32
N ASN A 23 6.17 -1.57 -5.74
CA ASN A 23 5.99 -0.14 -5.45
C ASN A 23 4.85 0.50 -6.23
N GLU A 24 4.51 -0.02 -7.39
CA GLU A 24 3.36 0.41 -8.18
C GLU A 24 2.06 -0.06 -7.53
N VAL A 25 1.95 -1.35 -7.23
CA VAL A 25 0.73 -1.91 -6.67
C VAL A 25 0.38 -1.31 -5.30
N LEU A 26 1.35 -0.97 -4.46
CA LEU A 26 1.09 -0.29 -3.19
C LEU A 26 0.40 1.06 -3.39
N GLN A 27 0.73 1.80 -4.46
CA GLN A 27 0.09 3.06 -4.80
C GLN A 27 -1.30 2.86 -5.41
N VAL A 28 -1.42 1.94 -6.38
CA VAL A 28 -2.69 1.62 -7.05
C VAL A 28 -3.73 1.12 -6.05
N VAL A 29 -3.34 0.22 -5.16
CA VAL A 29 -4.23 -0.33 -4.11
C VAL A 29 -4.68 0.76 -3.13
N CYS A 30 -3.82 1.70 -2.75
CA CYS A 30 -4.25 2.86 -1.95
C CYS A 30 -5.22 3.76 -2.73
N ALA A 31 -5.01 3.94 -4.04
CA ALA A 31 -5.87 4.79 -4.87
C ALA A 31 -7.30 4.23 -5.02
N THR A 32 -7.54 2.94 -4.77
CA THR A 32 -8.90 2.37 -4.75
C THR A 32 -9.82 3.02 -3.70
N LEU A 33 -9.24 3.66 -2.67
CA LEU A 33 -10.00 4.44 -1.68
C LEU A 33 -10.64 5.71 -2.27
N LEU A 34 -10.25 6.18 -3.45
CA LEU A 34 -10.78 7.41 -4.06
C LEU A 34 -12.21 7.26 -4.56
N THR A 35 -12.71 6.04 -4.78
CA THR A 35 -14.08 5.79 -5.24
C THR A 35 -14.83 4.82 -4.31
N ALA A 36 -16.16 4.90 -4.35
CA ALA A 36 -17.04 3.92 -3.73
C ALA A 36 -17.30 2.71 -4.64
N ASP A 37 -17.04 2.87 -5.94
CA ASP A 37 -17.24 1.83 -6.93
C ASP A 37 -16.23 0.70 -6.77
N GLU A 38 -16.54 -0.45 -7.36
CA GLU A 38 -15.62 -1.57 -7.39
C GLU A 38 -14.49 -1.30 -8.39
N VAL A 39 -13.25 -1.47 -7.94
CA VAL A 39 -12.04 -1.36 -8.75
C VAL A 39 -11.36 -2.71 -8.79
N VAL A 40 -11.13 -3.25 -9.98
CA VAL A 40 -10.37 -4.49 -10.18
C VAL A 40 -8.92 -4.16 -10.49
N VAL A 41 -8.01 -4.78 -9.74
CA VAL A 41 -6.56 -4.64 -9.94
C VAL A 41 -6.00 -6.01 -10.29
N GLU A 42 -5.31 -6.06 -11.42
CA GLU A 42 -4.68 -7.27 -11.95
C GLU A 42 -3.16 -7.24 -11.76
N ASN A 43 -2.52 -8.38 -11.91
CA ASN A 43 -1.07 -8.55 -11.77
C ASN A 43 -0.53 -8.09 -10.40
N VAL A 44 -1.32 -8.29 -9.35
CA VAL A 44 -0.93 -8.01 -7.97
C VAL A 44 0.05 -9.08 -7.49
N PRO A 45 1.30 -8.74 -7.17
CA PRO A 45 2.28 -9.73 -6.75
C PRO A 45 2.01 -10.22 -5.33
N ASP A 46 2.25 -11.51 -5.08
CA ASP A 46 2.18 -12.10 -3.75
C ASP A 46 3.45 -11.76 -2.95
N ILE A 47 3.45 -10.60 -2.33
CA ILE A 47 4.56 -10.05 -1.55
C ILE A 47 4.05 -9.61 -0.17
N VAL A 48 4.84 -9.83 0.87
CA VAL A 48 4.48 -9.55 2.26
C VAL A 48 3.92 -8.13 2.45
N ASP A 49 4.59 -7.09 1.93
CA ASP A 49 4.15 -5.70 2.07
C ASP A 49 2.79 -5.45 1.40
N VAL A 50 2.55 -6.08 0.24
CA VAL A 50 1.28 -5.96 -0.49
C VAL A 50 0.16 -6.63 0.28
N ASN A 51 0.39 -7.84 0.78
CA ASN A 51 -0.58 -8.57 1.59
C ASN A 51 -0.91 -7.84 2.89
N GLN A 52 0.09 -7.22 3.54
CA GLN A 52 -0.11 -6.39 4.73
C GLN A 52 -0.97 -5.16 4.43
N LEU A 53 -0.76 -4.48 3.29
CA LEU A 53 -1.59 -3.35 2.89
C LEU A 53 -3.02 -3.79 2.59
N ILE A 54 -3.21 -4.88 1.86
CA ILE A 54 -4.53 -5.43 1.57
C ILE A 54 -5.27 -5.80 2.88
N ALA A 55 -4.58 -6.43 3.83
CA ALA A 55 -5.16 -6.74 5.13
C ALA A 55 -5.55 -5.45 5.89
N LEU A 56 -4.70 -4.42 5.86
CA LEU A 56 -4.98 -3.14 6.49
C LEU A 56 -6.24 -2.48 5.89
N LEU A 57 -6.39 -2.50 4.56
CA LEU A 57 -7.58 -1.97 3.90
C LEU A 57 -8.87 -2.74 4.27
N ARG A 58 -8.79 -4.07 4.41
CA ARG A 58 -9.93 -4.87 4.89
C ARG A 58 -10.37 -4.44 6.28
N ASP A 59 -9.43 -4.23 7.19
CA ASP A 59 -9.73 -3.80 8.56
C ASP A 59 -10.24 -2.35 8.62
N MET A 60 -9.87 -1.53 7.63
CA MET A 60 -10.47 -0.21 7.39
C MET A 60 -11.90 -0.28 6.85
N GLY A 61 -12.45 -1.47 6.56
CA GLY A 61 -13.79 -1.67 6.04
C GLY A 61 -13.90 -1.74 4.50
N VAL A 62 -12.77 -1.75 3.78
CA VAL A 62 -12.77 -1.99 2.34
C VAL A 62 -13.10 -3.46 2.06
N ARG A 63 -14.14 -3.70 1.27
CA ARG A 63 -14.42 -5.06 0.79
C ARG A 63 -13.37 -5.43 -0.24
N VAL A 64 -12.60 -6.49 0.04
CA VAL A 64 -11.57 -7.01 -0.85
C VAL A 64 -11.84 -8.46 -1.19
N GLU A 65 -12.05 -8.74 -2.45
CA GLU A 65 -12.27 -10.07 -3.01
C GLU A 65 -11.04 -10.51 -3.81
N HIS A 66 -10.53 -11.68 -3.52
CA HIS A 66 -9.49 -12.33 -4.33
C HIS A 66 -10.18 -13.19 -5.39
N ARG A 67 -10.17 -12.78 -6.64
CA ARG A 67 -10.90 -13.42 -7.76
C ARG A 67 -10.11 -14.57 -8.40
N SER A 68 -8.81 -14.37 -8.57
CA SER A 68 -7.88 -15.35 -9.12
C SER A 68 -6.45 -14.95 -8.77
N GLU A 69 -5.48 -15.76 -9.17
CA GLU A 69 -4.06 -15.45 -8.94
C GLU A 69 -3.72 -14.04 -9.46
N GLY A 70 -3.24 -13.19 -8.56
CA GLY A 70 -2.87 -11.80 -8.86
C GLY A 70 -4.05 -10.87 -9.19
N VAL A 71 -5.32 -11.30 -9.03
CA VAL A 71 -6.50 -10.46 -9.35
C VAL A 71 -7.33 -10.21 -8.10
N TYR A 72 -7.48 -8.93 -7.75
CA TYR A 72 -8.24 -8.47 -6.60
C TYR A 72 -9.26 -7.41 -7.00
N ALA A 73 -10.46 -7.51 -6.42
CA ALA A 73 -11.49 -6.47 -6.51
C ALA A 73 -11.57 -5.74 -5.16
N PHE A 74 -11.58 -4.41 -5.22
CA PHE A 74 -11.66 -3.52 -4.06
C PHE A 74 -12.92 -2.68 -4.16
N CYS A 75 -13.68 -2.58 -3.08
CA CYS A 75 -14.82 -1.68 -2.98
C CYS A 75 -14.76 -0.92 -1.66
N ALA A 76 -14.47 0.37 -1.74
CA ALA A 76 -14.32 1.26 -0.59
C ALA A 76 -15.60 2.06 -0.29
N ALA A 77 -16.80 1.47 -0.52
CA ALA A 77 -18.06 2.12 -0.25
C ALA A 77 -18.28 2.43 1.25
N GLN A 78 -17.74 1.58 2.13
CA GLN A 78 -17.90 1.71 3.58
C GLN A 78 -16.53 1.66 4.26
N VAL A 79 -15.89 2.82 4.40
CA VAL A 79 -14.61 2.94 5.10
C VAL A 79 -14.84 3.39 6.54
N ASN A 80 -14.34 2.61 7.49
CA ASN A 80 -14.36 2.94 8.92
C ASN A 80 -13.20 3.88 9.26
N LEU A 81 -13.48 5.18 9.31
CA LEU A 81 -12.46 6.19 9.62
C LEU A 81 -12.06 6.20 11.10
N ASP A 82 -12.87 5.64 12.00
CA ASP A 82 -12.53 5.59 13.42
C ASP A 82 -11.43 4.54 13.68
N PHE A 83 -11.31 3.53 12.82
CA PHE A 83 -10.21 2.58 12.86
C PHE A 83 -8.83 3.25 12.70
N LEU A 84 -8.75 4.39 11.98
CA LEU A 84 -7.50 5.14 11.84
C LEU A 84 -6.91 5.62 13.19
N CYS A 85 -7.77 5.78 14.22
CA CYS A 85 -7.36 6.19 15.56
C CYS A 85 -6.95 5.01 16.44
N SER A 86 -7.07 3.76 15.97
CA SER A 86 -6.74 2.58 16.76
C SER A 86 -5.23 2.35 16.88
N GLU A 87 -4.83 1.76 18.00
CA GLU A 87 -3.44 1.36 18.20
C GLU A 87 -2.98 0.33 17.16
N ASP A 88 -3.87 -0.57 16.73
CA ASP A 88 -3.58 -1.59 15.71
C ASP A 88 -3.27 -0.94 14.35
N PHE A 89 -4.08 0.03 13.91
CA PHE A 89 -3.81 0.77 12.68
C PHE A 89 -2.45 1.47 12.75
N MET A 90 -2.18 2.19 13.84
CA MET A 90 -0.93 2.92 14.03
C MET A 90 0.29 1.98 14.05
N LEU A 91 0.17 0.82 14.71
CA LEU A 91 1.22 -0.19 14.76
C LEU A 91 1.52 -0.77 13.37
N ARG A 92 0.49 -1.13 12.61
CA ARG A 92 0.66 -1.68 11.24
C ARG A 92 1.25 -0.64 10.30
N CYS A 93 0.78 0.61 10.34
CA CYS A 93 1.37 1.70 9.57
C CYS A 93 2.85 1.91 9.90
N SER A 94 3.23 1.79 11.18
CA SER A 94 4.62 1.92 11.61
C SER A 94 5.56 0.83 11.08
N ARG A 95 5.01 -0.30 10.63
CA ARG A 95 5.77 -1.43 10.08
C ARG A 95 5.78 -1.44 8.55
N LEU A 96 4.82 -0.77 7.92
CA LEU A 96 4.63 -0.76 6.47
C LEU A 96 4.92 0.63 5.90
N ARG A 97 6.02 0.78 5.18
CA ARG A 97 6.33 2.08 4.58
C ARG A 97 5.30 2.54 3.55
N GLY A 98 4.71 1.61 2.81
CA GLY A 98 3.66 1.88 1.82
C GLY A 98 2.41 2.52 2.41
N SER A 99 2.21 2.44 3.74
CA SER A 99 1.06 3.05 4.43
C SER A 99 0.97 4.56 4.23
N VAL A 100 2.09 5.24 3.97
CA VAL A 100 2.09 6.70 3.68
C VAL A 100 1.25 7.04 2.44
N MET A 101 1.09 6.11 1.51
CA MET A 101 0.28 6.32 0.30
C MET A 101 -1.23 6.43 0.59
N LEU A 102 -1.68 6.02 1.78
CA LEU A 102 -3.07 6.21 2.23
C LEU A 102 -3.42 7.68 2.47
N VAL A 103 -2.44 8.55 2.75
CA VAL A 103 -2.68 9.95 3.12
C VAL A 103 -3.43 10.70 2.02
N GLY A 104 -2.98 10.61 0.78
CA GLY A 104 -3.59 11.31 -0.35
C GLY A 104 -5.07 10.94 -0.56
N PRO A 105 -5.39 9.66 -0.77
CA PRO A 105 -6.77 9.22 -0.95
C PRO A 105 -7.69 9.50 0.25
N LEU A 106 -7.20 9.34 1.47
CA LEU A 106 -7.97 9.62 2.68
C LEU A 106 -8.30 11.11 2.80
N LEU A 107 -7.33 11.99 2.56
CA LEU A 107 -7.55 13.44 2.55
C LEU A 107 -8.49 13.87 1.42
N ALA A 108 -8.26 13.36 0.21
CA ALA A 108 -9.03 13.75 -0.97
C ALA A 108 -10.52 13.37 -0.86
N ARG A 109 -10.82 12.19 -0.31
CA ARG A 109 -12.19 11.70 -0.26
C ARG A 109 -12.90 11.97 1.05
N PHE A 110 -12.19 11.89 2.18
CA PHE A 110 -12.79 11.95 3.51
C PHE A 110 -12.39 13.19 4.30
N GLY A 111 -11.53 14.05 3.74
CA GLY A 111 -11.09 15.28 4.39
C GLY A 111 -10.19 15.10 5.61
N ARG A 112 -9.89 13.85 5.99
CA ARG A 112 -9.00 13.55 7.12
C ARG A 112 -8.14 12.31 6.87
N ALA A 113 -6.92 12.34 7.35
CA ALA A 113 -6.04 11.19 7.40
C ALA A 113 -5.26 11.20 8.72
N LEU A 114 -5.06 10.04 9.29
CA LEU A 114 -4.19 9.83 10.43
C LEU A 114 -3.23 8.70 10.07
N ILE A 115 -1.94 8.90 10.31
CA ILE A 115 -0.94 7.91 10.00
C ILE A 115 0.22 8.00 11.00
N SER A 116 0.74 6.86 11.43
CA SER A 116 1.95 6.84 12.22
C SER A 116 3.17 7.16 11.36
N ARG A 117 4.29 7.45 11.99
CA ARG A 117 5.58 7.56 11.29
C ARG A 117 5.83 6.25 10.54
N PRO A 118 5.84 6.24 9.19
CA PRO A 118 5.94 5.01 8.42
C PRO A 118 7.30 4.35 8.64
N GLY A 119 7.27 3.07 8.93
CA GLY A 119 8.44 2.23 9.17
C GLY A 119 9.00 1.61 7.89
N GLY A 120 9.31 0.32 7.95
CA GLY A 120 9.91 -0.48 6.89
C GLY A 120 11.44 -0.56 7.00
N ASP A 121 12.11 -0.99 5.93
CA ASP A 121 13.55 -1.22 5.90
C ASP A 121 14.37 0.01 6.25
N ARG A 122 15.39 -0.17 7.08
CA ARG A 122 16.32 0.89 7.49
C ARG A 122 17.40 1.12 6.42
N ILE A 123 17.01 1.64 5.27
CA ILE A 123 17.93 1.98 4.16
C ILE A 123 18.31 3.46 4.10
N GLY A 124 18.16 4.19 5.18
CA GLY A 124 18.49 5.60 5.29
C GLY A 124 17.29 6.53 5.48
N ARG A 125 17.58 7.82 5.61
CA ARG A 125 16.57 8.85 5.86
C ARG A 125 15.75 9.11 4.58
N ARG A 126 14.47 8.81 4.63
CA ARG A 126 13.50 9.09 3.55
C ARG A 126 12.54 10.17 4.02
N ARG A 127 12.76 11.38 3.54
CA ARG A 127 11.99 12.56 3.93
C ARG A 127 10.59 12.53 3.31
N LEU A 128 9.59 12.95 4.08
CA LEU A 128 8.20 13.14 3.66
C LEU A 128 7.76 14.61 3.80
N ASP A 129 8.64 15.45 4.32
CA ASP A 129 8.39 16.86 4.64
C ASP A 129 7.87 17.64 3.44
N THR A 130 8.41 17.38 2.23
CA THR A 130 7.97 18.05 1.01
C THR A 130 6.51 17.70 0.64
N HIS A 131 6.07 16.47 0.89
CA HIS A 131 4.69 16.08 0.67
C HIS A 131 3.75 16.77 1.66
N PHE A 132 4.10 16.77 2.94
CA PHE A 132 3.29 17.44 3.96
C PHE A 132 3.24 18.94 3.73
N ARG A 133 4.36 19.59 3.39
CA ARG A 133 4.38 21.02 3.05
C ARG A 133 3.53 21.34 1.81
N GLY A 134 3.52 20.45 0.80
CA GLY A 134 2.65 20.61 -0.37
C GLY A 134 1.16 20.54 0.00
N LEU A 135 0.80 19.64 0.91
CA LEU A 135 -0.57 19.51 1.41
C LEU A 135 -0.97 20.74 2.25
N GLU A 136 -0.09 21.24 3.12
CA GLU A 136 -0.31 22.48 3.90
C GLU A 136 -0.55 23.68 2.98
N LEU A 137 0.25 23.83 1.92
CA LEU A 137 0.09 24.91 0.93
C LEU A 137 -1.22 24.77 0.13
N SER A 138 -1.79 23.57 0.04
CA SER A 138 -3.09 23.32 -0.58
C SER A 138 -4.26 23.63 0.37
N LEU A 139 -4.04 24.32 1.47
CA LEU A 139 -5.02 24.66 2.51
C LEU A 139 -5.58 23.43 3.25
N ILE A 140 -4.91 22.30 3.18
CA ILE A 140 -5.23 21.13 4.00
C ILE A 140 -4.55 21.32 5.35
N HIS A 141 -5.35 21.39 6.40
CA HIS A 141 -4.83 21.50 7.76
C HIS A 141 -4.24 20.15 8.21
N ILE A 142 -2.95 20.14 8.52
CA ILE A 142 -2.23 18.95 8.98
C ILE A 142 -1.73 19.16 10.41
#